data_ff663f5c68e2bf48aa3de2b3791799de
#
_entry.id   ff663f5c68e2bf48aa3de2b3791799de
#
_cell.length_a   1.000
_cell.length_b   1.000
_cell.length_c   1.000
_cell.angle_alpha   90.00
_cell.angle_beta   90.00
_cell.angle_gamma   90.00
#
_symmetry.space_group_name_H-M   'P 1'
#
loop_
_entity.id
_entity.type
_entity.pdbx_description
1 polymer ?
#
loop_
_entity_poly.entity_id
_entity_poly.type
_entity_poly.pdbx_seq_one_letter_code
_entity_poly.pdbx_strand_id
1 'polypeptide(L)'
;WLPSTDLIKPQEGVLYALGYYRDFSESKYEASGELYYKTMSNLVEYKEGARPEDNINNNIDSQLTFGDGSSYGLELFVKKNKGKLNGWFGYTWSKTDRDFESLNSGKTFPAKYDRRHDFSAVSNFEVSDKWTFSAAFVYSTGNTFTPPVIWYILEESTVYEYAERNSYRLPNFHRLD
;
A
#
# COMPACT_ATOMS: atom_id res chain seq x y z
N TRP A 1 2.76 -17.77 -4.44
CA TRP A 1 2.02 -18.49 -3.39
C TRP A 1 2.98 -19.45 -2.70
N LEU A 2 3.10 -19.34 -1.37
CA LEU A 2 3.83 -20.31 -0.56
C LEU A 2 2.81 -21.21 0.14
N PRO A 3 2.93 -22.53 0.05
CA PRO A 3 2.06 -23.44 0.81
C PRO A 3 2.37 -23.30 2.30
N SER A 4 1.36 -23.46 3.14
CA SER A 4 1.58 -23.59 4.59
C SER A 4 2.30 -24.91 4.87
N THR A 5 3.32 -24.84 5.72
CA THR A 5 4.12 -25.98 6.20
C THR A 5 4.20 -25.91 7.73
N ASP A 6 4.86 -26.84 8.37
CA ASP A 6 5.10 -26.78 9.83
C ASP A 6 5.89 -25.51 10.23
N LEU A 7 6.70 -24.95 9.31
CA LEU A 7 7.46 -23.70 9.50
C LEU A 7 6.67 -22.47 9.04
N ILE A 8 5.90 -22.58 7.96
CA ILE A 8 5.13 -21.48 7.37
C ILE A 8 3.70 -21.53 7.90
N LYS A 9 3.47 -20.85 9.01
CA LYS A 9 2.13 -20.73 9.58
C LYS A 9 1.24 -19.87 8.69
N PRO A 10 -0.09 -20.08 8.70
CA PRO A 10 -1.03 -19.17 8.05
C PRO A 10 -0.85 -17.73 8.56
N GLN A 11 -0.89 -16.79 7.63
CA GLN A 11 -0.89 -15.37 8.01
C GLN A 11 -2.25 -15.03 8.64
N GLU A 12 -2.22 -14.29 9.73
CA GLU A 12 -3.40 -13.85 10.44
C GLU A 12 -3.51 -12.34 10.42
N GLY A 13 -4.73 -11.82 10.42
CA GLY A 13 -4.97 -10.39 10.50
C GLY A 13 -6.24 -10.07 11.26
N VAL A 14 -6.16 -9.12 12.19
CA VAL A 14 -7.31 -8.58 12.92
C VAL A 14 -7.50 -7.14 12.49
N LEU A 15 -8.69 -6.81 12.02
CA LEU A 15 -9.08 -5.46 11.59
C LEU A 15 -10.12 -4.89 12.56
N TYR A 16 -9.85 -3.70 13.07
CA TYR A 16 -10.80 -2.86 13.79
C TYR A 16 -11.12 -1.67 12.88
N ALA A 17 -12.41 -1.43 12.63
CA ALA A 17 -12.84 -0.31 11.80
C ALA A 17 -14.04 0.39 12.46
N LEU A 18 -14.07 1.72 12.34
CA LEU A 18 -15.20 2.56 12.76
C LEU A 18 -15.52 3.51 11.62
N GLY A 19 -16.72 3.37 11.07
CA GLY A 19 -17.19 4.19 9.96
C GLY A 19 -18.44 4.99 10.32
N TYR A 20 -18.56 6.15 9.68
CA TYR A 20 -19.75 6.97 9.69
C TYR A 20 -20.16 7.28 8.26
N TYR A 21 -21.44 7.08 7.97
CA TYR A 21 -22.05 7.37 6.69
C TYR A 21 -23.26 8.27 6.87
N ARG A 22 -23.45 9.23 5.97
CA ARG A 22 -24.61 10.12 5.99
C ARG A 22 -25.02 10.61 4.61
N ASP A 23 -26.33 10.56 4.36
CA ASP A 23 -27.01 11.22 3.25
C ASP A 23 -27.52 12.60 3.66
N PHE A 24 -27.37 13.56 2.75
CA PHE A 24 -27.84 14.93 2.95
C PHE A 24 -28.74 15.37 1.78
N SER A 25 -29.67 16.27 2.09
CA SER A 25 -30.52 16.93 1.08
C SER A 25 -31.20 15.94 0.12
N GLU A 26 -31.96 14.98 0.68
CA GLU A 26 -32.69 13.96 -0.07
C GLU A 26 -31.77 13.18 -1.02
N SER A 27 -30.67 12.66 -0.50
CA SER A 27 -29.63 11.91 -1.23
C SER A 27 -28.96 12.70 -2.36
N LYS A 28 -28.97 14.04 -2.28
CA LYS A 28 -28.18 14.87 -3.20
C LYS A 28 -26.70 14.77 -2.94
N TYR A 29 -26.32 14.62 -1.66
CA TYR A 29 -24.95 14.41 -1.22
C TYR A 29 -24.88 13.19 -0.32
N GLU A 30 -23.83 12.39 -0.52
CA GLU A 30 -23.45 11.29 0.35
C GLU A 30 -22.04 11.57 0.87
N ALA A 31 -21.81 11.32 2.15
CA ALA A 31 -20.49 11.44 2.73
C ALA A 31 -20.24 10.28 3.69
N SER A 32 -19.03 9.75 3.66
CA SER A 32 -18.57 8.75 4.62
C SER A 32 -17.15 9.02 5.06
N GLY A 33 -16.84 8.58 6.26
CA GLY A 33 -15.50 8.54 6.82
C GLY A 33 -15.30 7.27 7.62
N GLU A 34 -14.15 6.63 7.47
CA GLU A 34 -13.79 5.42 8.18
C GLU A 34 -12.38 5.55 8.75
N LEU A 35 -12.22 5.13 10.00
CA LEU A 35 -10.94 4.93 10.67
C LEU A 35 -10.72 3.44 10.82
N TYR A 36 -9.53 2.96 10.52
CA TYR A 36 -9.19 1.57 10.72
C TYR A 36 -7.82 1.37 11.37
N TYR A 37 -7.69 0.26 12.07
CA TYR A 37 -6.44 -0.26 12.58
C TYR A 37 -6.40 -1.78 12.36
N LYS A 38 -5.34 -2.27 11.73
CA LYS A 38 -5.14 -3.69 11.41
C LYS A 38 -3.81 -4.16 11.98
N THR A 39 -3.84 -5.27 12.70
CA THR A 39 -2.64 -6.03 13.05
C THR A 39 -2.50 -7.24 12.13
N MET A 40 -1.27 -7.63 11.86
CA MET A 40 -0.94 -8.75 11.00
C MET A 40 0.15 -9.57 11.66
N SER A 41 -0.04 -10.90 11.71
CA SER A 41 0.91 -11.81 12.31
C SER A 41 1.30 -12.92 11.34
N ASN A 42 2.43 -13.57 11.61
CA ASN A 42 3.01 -14.62 10.76
C ASN A 42 3.28 -14.15 9.33
N LEU A 43 3.67 -12.89 9.17
CA LEU A 43 4.08 -12.38 7.86
C LEU A 43 5.38 -13.06 7.45
N VAL A 44 5.50 -13.31 6.14
CA VAL A 44 6.64 -14.03 5.58
C VAL A 44 7.40 -13.11 4.63
N GLU A 45 8.70 -13.05 4.79
CA GLU A 45 9.63 -12.33 3.91
C GLU A 45 10.88 -13.17 3.66
N TYR A 46 11.64 -12.86 2.61
CA TYR A 46 12.96 -13.44 2.42
C TYR A 46 13.98 -12.81 3.36
N LYS A 47 14.89 -13.63 3.91
CA LYS A 47 16.05 -13.16 4.66
C LYS A 47 16.88 -12.19 3.83
N GLU A 48 17.66 -11.35 4.48
CA GLU A 48 18.61 -10.47 3.79
C GLU A 48 19.63 -11.30 3.00
N GLY A 49 19.85 -10.92 1.73
CA GLY A 49 20.74 -11.62 0.82
C GLY A 49 20.17 -12.91 0.19
N ALA A 50 18.97 -13.35 0.57
CA ALA A 50 18.35 -14.51 -0.07
C ALA A 50 17.95 -14.20 -1.52
N ARG A 51 18.33 -15.11 -2.45
CA ARG A 51 18.02 -15.02 -3.87
C ARG A 51 17.01 -16.08 -4.25
N PRO A 52 15.81 -15.72 -4.72
CA PRO A 52 14.80 -16.71 -5.14
C PRO A 52 15.29 -17.68 -6.23
N GLU A 53 16.23 -17.22 -7.07
CA GLU A 53 16.80 -18.01 -8.17
C GLU A 53 17.68 -19.18 -7.68
N ASP A 54 18.28 -19.07 -6.50
CA ASP A 54 19.14 -20.11 -5.91
C ASP A 54 18.33 -21.32 -5.37
N ASN A 55 17.00 -21.27 -5.49
CA ASN A 55 16.07 -22.23 -4.86
C ASN A 55 15.83 -23.53 -5.63
N ILE A 56 16.47 -23.73 -6.78
CA ILE A 56 16.20 -24.92 -7.62
C ILE A 56 16.56 -26.23 -6.91
N ASN A 57 17.42 -26.17 -5.86
CA ASN A 57 17.87 -27.35 -5.11
C ASN A 57 17.83 -27.20 -3.57
N ASN A 58 17.38 -26.08 -3.02
CA ASN A 58 17.36 -25.83 -1.59
C ASN A 58 15.96 -25.68 -1.04
N ASN A 59 15.74 -26.14 0.19
CA ASN A 59 14.49 -25.94 0.90
C ASN A 59 14.22 -24.42 1.04
N ILE A 60 13.19 -23.91 0.36
CA ILE A 60 12.79 -22.50 0.35
C ILE A 60 12.53 -21.98 1.78
N ASP A 61 12.06 -22.84 2.67
CA ASP A 61 11.76 -22.52 4.06
C ASP A 61 12.97 -21.96 4.82
N SER A 62 14.17 -22.44 4.49
CA SER A 62 15.43 -21.99 5.12
C SER A 62 15.80 -20.54 4.78
N GLN A 63 15.25 -20.01 3.70
CA GLN A 63 15.50 -18.63 3.23
C GLN A 63 14.43 -17.63 3.70
N LEU A 64 13.40 -18.11 4.37
CA LEU A 64 12.31 -17.29 4.86
C LEU A 64 12.55 -16.83 6.30
N THR A 65 11.94 -15.71 6.62
CA THR A 65 11.84 -15.17 7.97
C THR A 65 10.42 -14.72 8.24
N PHE A 66 10.06 -14.67 9.51
CA PHE A 66 8.70 -14.38 9.95
C PHE A 66 8.70 -13.12 10.80
N GLY A 67 7.59 -12.40 10.75
CA GLY A 67 7.41 -11.17 11.51
C GLY A 67 5.94 -10.74 11.53
N ASP A 68 5.75 -9.56 12.08
CA ASP A 68 4.45 -8.96 12.28
C ASP A 68 4.33 -7.65 11.48
N GLY A 69 3.16 -7.06 11.51
CA GLY A 69 2.97 -5.76 10.90
C GLY A 69 1.71 -5.08 11.43
N SER A 70 1.61 -3.80 11.15
CA SER A 70 0.43 -3.02 11.45
C SER A 70 0.09 -2.09 10.30
N SER A 71 -1.20 -1.80 10.15
CA SER A 71 -1.69 -0.81 9.19
C SER A 71 -2.80 -0.01 9.83
N TYR A 72 -2.81 1.30 9.62
CA TYR A 72 -3.89 2.16 10.08
C TYR A 72 -4.11 3.31 9.10
N GLY A 73 -5.32 3.84 9.11
CA GLY A 73 -5.66 4.90 8.18
C GLY A 73 -7.00 5.54 8.41
N LEU A 74 -7.24 6.58 7.62
CA LEU A 74 -8.47 7.32 7.49
C LEU A 74 -8.90 7.30 6.02
N GLU A 75 -10.14 6.92 5.78
CA GLU A 75 -10.77 6.96 4.47
C GLU A 75 -11.91 7.97 4.47
N LEU A 76 -11.95 8.86 3.51
CA LEU A 76 -12.98 9.86 3.32
C LEU A 76 -13.59 9.72 1.93
N PHE A 77 -14.90 9.76 1.85
CA PHE A 77 -15.60 9.72 0.58
C PHE A 77 -16.74 10.74 0.58
N VAL A 78 -16.86 11.48 -0.52
CA VAL A 78 -18.01 12.40 -0.74
C VAL A 78 -18.47 12.26 -2.16
N LYS A 79 -19.78 12.17 -2.33
CA LYS A 79 -20.44 12.08 -3.63
C LYS A 79 -21.58 13.06 -3.73
N LYS A 80 -21.70 13.67 -4.89
CA LYS A 80 -22.82 14.52 -5.27
C LYS A 80 -23.58 13.87 -6.42
N ASN A 81 -24.83 13.48 -6.17
CA ASN A 81 -25.63 12.68 -7.08
C ASN A 81 -26.49 13.52 -8.05
N LYS A 82 -26.86 14.74 -7.68
CA LYS A 82 -27.88 15.53 -8.40
C LYS A 82 -27.35 16.90 -8.79
N GLY A 83 -27.87 17.40 -9.93
CA GLY A 83 -27.58 18.74 -10.48
C GLY A 83 -26.59 18.69 -11.65
N LYS A 84 -26.43 19.83 -12.33
CA LYS A 84 -25.58 19.94 -13.52
C LYS A 84 -24.12 19.55 -13.29
N LEU A 85 -23.63 19.74 -12.08
CA LEU A 85 -22.33 19.22 -11.64
C LEU A 85 -22.59 18.08 -10.66
N ASN A 86 -22.16 16.88 -11.00
CA ASN A 86 -22.19 15.68 -10.16
C ASN A 86 -20.86 14.96 -10.22
N GLY A 87 -20.64 14.01 -9.31
CA GLY A 87 -19.38 13.28 -9.22
C GLY A 87 -19.06 12.88 -7.79
N TRP A 88 -17.83 12.43 -7.58
CA TRP A 88 -17.36 12.00 -6.26
C TRP A 88 -15.88 12.28 -6.09
N PHE A 89 -15.43 12.33 -4.85
CA PHE A 89 -14.02 12.21 -4.49
C PHE A 89 -13.84 11.25 -3.33
N GLY A 90 -12.72 10.55 -3.37
CA GLY A 90 -12.23 9.68 -2.31
C GLY A 90 -10.83 10.10 -1.91
N TYR A 91 -10.53 10.02 -0.63
CA TYR A 91 -9.21 10.27 -0.09
C TYR A 91 -8.89 9.25 0.98
N THR A 92 -7.72 8.62 0.86
CA THR A 92 -7.18 7.70 1.86
C THR A 92 -5.84 8.22 2.35
N TRP A 93 -5.71 8.33 3.66
CA TRP A 93 -4.43 8.46 4.34
C TRP A 93 -4.17 7.16 5.09
N SER A 94 -3.00 6.55 4.85
CA SER A 94 -2.68 5.28 5.48
C SER A 94 -1.19 5.15 5.81
N LYS A 95 -0.90 4.28 6.77
CA LYS A 95 0.45 3.85 7.11
C LYS A 95 0.47 2.35 7.36
N THR A 96 1.43 1.67 6.74
CA THR A 96 1.63 0.23 6.91
C THR A 96 3.10 -0.03 7.22
N ASP A 97 3.35 -0.58 8.39
CA ASP A 97 4.67 -0.93 8.89
C ASP A 97 4.85 -2.45 9.00
N ARG A 98 6.08 -2.89 8.90
CA ARG A 98 6.54 -4.27 9.06
C ARG A 98 7.56 -4.33 10.19
N ASP A 99 7.50 -5.39 10.97
CA ASP A 99 8.39 -5.66 12.09
C ASP A 99 8.92 -7.10 12.00
N PHE A 100 10.22 -7.23 11.80
CA PHE A 100 10.91 -8.50 11.63
C PHE A 100 12.23 -8.45 12.38
N GLU A 101 12.41 -9.31 13.35
CA GLU A 101 13.61 -9.34 14.19
C GLU A 101 14.90 -9.52 13.35
N SER A 102 14.84 -10.35 12.32
CA SER A 102 16.00 -10.69 11.46
C SER A 102 16.18 -9.81 10.23
N LEU A 103 15.32 -8.82 10.02
CA LEU A 103 15.41 -7.88 8.89
C LEU A 103 15.65 -6.46 9.39
N ASN A 104 16.34 -5.65 8.58
CA ASN A 104 16.56 -4.23 8.85
C ASN A 104 17.17 -3.99 10.24
N SER A 105 18.01 -4.92 10.71
CA SER A 105 18.60 -4.91 12.07
C SER A 105 17.55 -4.86 13.19
N GLY A 106 16.39 -5.50 13.01
CA GLY A 106 15.28 -5.50 13.96
C GLY A 106 14.52 -4.17 14.05
N LYS A 107 14.78 -3.23 13.17
CA LYS A 107 14.03 -1.97 13.09
C LYS A 107 12.79 -2.11 12.24
N THR A 108 11.68 -1.58 12.71
CA THR A 108 10.45 -1.46 11.94
C THR A 108 10.67 -0.67 10.64
N PHE A 109 10.06 -1.11 9.55
CA PHE A 109 10.19 -0.48 8.23
C PHE A 109 8.84 -0.42 7.49
N PRO A 110 8.64 0.52 6.56
CA PRO A 110 7.41 0.62 5.78
C PRO A 110 7.20 -0.63 4.90
N ALA A 111 5.96 -1.04 4.74
CA ALA A 111 5.61 -2.07 3.75
C ALA A 111 5.90 -1.57 2.32
N LYS A 112 6.29 -2.46 1.40
CA LYS A 112 6.62 -2.10 0.00
C LYS A 112 5.51 -1.29 -0.69
N TYR A 113 4.27 -1.58 -0.39
CA TYR A 113 3.10 -0.92 -0.98
C TYR A 113 2.48 0.13 -0.04
N ASP A 114 3.23 0.60 0.96
CA ASP A 114 2.79 1.72 1.81
C ASP A 114 2.64 2.99 0.97
N ARG A 115 1.40 3.40 0.74
CA ARG A 115 1.05 4.67 0.12
C ARG A 115 0.47 5.58 1.17
N ARG A 116 1.15 6.71 1.41
CA ARG A 116 0.75 7.63 2.47
C ARG A 116 -0.54 8.37 2.16
N HIS A 117 -0.71 8.76 0.90
CA HIS A 117 -1.85 9.50 0.40
C HIS A 117 -2.32 8.87 -0.91
N ASP A 118 -3.60 8.62 -1.02
CA ASP A 118 -4.28 8.23 -2.25
C ASP A 118 -5.52 9.11 -2.40
N PHE A 119 -5.67 9.74 -3.55
CA PHE A 119 -6.79 10.62 -3.86
C PHE A 119 -7.34 10.28 -5.24
N SER A 120 -8.65 10.17 -5.34
CA SER A 120 -9.35 9.94 -6.59
C SER A 120 -10.58 10.83 -6.66
N ALA A 121 -10.82 11.46 -7.80
CA ALA A 121 -11.99 12.29 -8.03
C ALA A 121 -12.53 12.09 -9.44
N VAL A 122 -13.84 12.07 -9.58
CA VAL A 122 -14.53 12.09 -10.85
C VAL A 122 -15.58 13.19 -10.82
N SER A 123 -15.64 13.99 -11.87
CA SER A 123 -16.66 15.02 -12.04
C SER A 123 -17.30 14.95 -13.41
N ASN A 124 -18.61 15.17 -13.47
CA ASN A 124 -19.38 15.33 -14.70
C ASN A 124 -20.08 16.67 -14.63
N PHE A 125 -19.97 17.47 -15.69
CA PHE A 125 -20.60 18.77 -15.80
C PHE A 125 -21.47 18.86 -17.06
N GLU A 126 -22.75 18.89 -16.85
CA GLU A 126 -23.78 19.07 -17.90
C GLU A 126 -23.90 20.56 -18.25
N VAL A 127 -23.22 20.99 -19.31
CA VAL A 127 -23.27 22.38 -19.79
C VAL A 127 -24.64 22.69 -20.41
N SER A 128 -25.15 21.74 -21.17
CA SER A 128 -26.47 21.80 -21.83
C SER A 128 -26.99 20.39 -22.08
N ASP A 129 -28.25 20.26 -22.56
CA ASP A 129 -28.86 18.99 -22.93
C ASP A 129 -28.06 18.20 -24.00
N LYS A 130 -27.13 18.85 -24.69
CA LYS A 130 -26.32 18.25 -25.76
C LYS A 130 -24.82 18.03 -25.37
N TRP A 131 -24.36 18.66 -24.30
CA TRP A 131 -22.96 18.67 -23.96
C TRP A 131 -22.73 18.36 -22.48
N THR A 132 -21.98 17.30 -22.23
CA THR A 132 -21.48 16.92 -20.90
C THR A 132 -19.96 16.80 -20.96
N PHE A 133 -19.28 17.44 -20.04
CA PHE A 133 -17.83 17.27 -19.82
C PHE A 133 -17.61 16.39 -18.60
N SER A 134 -16.69 15.45 -18.75
CA SER A 134 -16.28 14.56 -17.64
C SER A 134 -14.78 14.66 -17.43
N ALA A 135 -14.35 14.61 -16.19
CA ALA A 135 -12.95 14.56 -15.83
C ALA A 135 -12.73 13.53 -14.70
N ALA A 136 -11.64 12.81 -14.78
CA ALA A 136 -11.18 11.91 -13.73
C ALA A 136 -9.75 12.27 -13.32
N PHE A 137 -9.51 12.43 -12.03
CA PHE A 137 -8.20 12.72 -11.48
C PHE A 137 -7.84 11.67 -10.43
N VAL A 138 -6.60 11.17 -10.52
CA VAL A 138 -6.01 10.29 -9.51
C VAL A 138 -4.65 10.80 -9.09
N TYR A 139 -4.37 10.68 -7.81
CA TYR A 139 -3.07 10.98 -7.22
C TYR A 139 -2.74 9.93 -6.18
N SER A 140 -1.51 9.44 -6.17
CA SER A 140 -1.01 8.58 -5.10
C SER A 140 0.45 8.84 -4.79
N THR A 141 0.80 8.74 -3.51
CA THR A 141 2.19 8.70 -3.09
C THR A 141 2.86 7.45 -3.67
N GLY A 142 4.11 7.57 -4.09
CA GLY A 142 4.87 6.44 -4.63
C GLY A 142 5.07 5.32 -3.60
N ASN A 143 5.27 4.12 -4.09
CA ASN A 143 5.62 2.96 -3.28
C ASN A 143 7.00 3.12 -2.65
N THR A 144 7.25 2.41 -1.56
CA THR A 144 8.58 2.36 -0.95
C THR A 144 9.45 1.28 -1.61
N PHE A 145 10.76 1.48 -1.59
CA PHE A 145 11.72 0.48 -2.03
C PHE A 145 13.05 0.62 -1.29
N THR A 146 13.88 -0.41 -1.38
CA THR A 146 15.22 -0.47 -0.80
C THR A 146 16.24 -0.11 -1.89
N PRO A 147 16.86 1.08 -1.86
CA PRO A 147 17.84 1.44 -2.87
C PRO A 147 19.19 0.77 -2.60
N PRO A 148 19.94 0.36 -3.64
CA PRO A 148 21.35 0.05 -3.51
C PRO A 148 22.12 1.36 -3.21
N VAL A 149 23.02 1.34 -2.23
CA VAL A 149 23.81 2.51 -1.81
C VAL A 149 25.25 2.41 -2.25
N ILE A 150 25.79 1.20 -2.35
CA ILE A 150 27.15 0.91 -2.79
C ILE A 150 27.11 -0.31 -3.69
N TRP A 151 27.99 -0.34 -4.69
CA TRP A 151 28.30 -1.55 -5.43
C TRP A 151 29.80 -1.67 -5.62
N TYR A 152 30.30 -2.90 -5.63
CA TYR A 152 31.70 -3.21 -5.89
C TYR A 152 31.82 -4.58 -6.58
N ILE A 153 32.98 -4.84 -7.17
CA ILE A 153 33.27 -6.11 -7.83
C ILE A 153 34.11 -6.97 -6.88
N LEU A 154 33.61 -8.17 -6.59
CA LEU A 154 34.30 -9.17 -5.81
C LEU A 154 34.32 -10.47 -6.63
N GLU A 155 35.51 -11.01 -6.93
CA GLU A 155 35.72 -12.26 -7.68
C GLU A 155 34.86 -12.33 -8.98
N GLU A 156 34.93 -11.28 -9.80
CA GLU A 156 34.18 -11.11 -11.06
C GLU A 156 32.66 -10.97 -10.90
N SER A 157 32.15 -10.94 -9.69
CA SER A 157 30.73 -10.75 -9.38
C SER A 157 30.45 -9.35 -8.84
N THR A 158 29.36 -8.72 -9.31
CA THR A 158 28.93 -7.43 -8.74
C THR A 158 28.15 -7.66 -7.46
N VAL A 159 28.63 -7.08 -6.37
CA VAL A 159 27.99 -7.09 -5.05
C VAL A 159 27.33 -5.74 -4.81
N TYR A 160 26.10 -5.75 -4.30
CA TYR A 160 25.35 -4.56 -3.92
C TYR A 160 25.16 -4.52 -2.42
N GLU A 161 25.43 -3.36 -1.82
CA GLU A 161 24.99 -3.04 -0.47
C GLU A 161 23.75 -2.16 -0.53
N TYR A 162 22.77 -2.46 0.30
CA TYR A 162 21.48 -1.80 0.28
C TYR A 162 21.31 -0.89 1.51
N ALA A 163 20.54 0.19 1.34
CA ALA A 163 20.09 1.03 2.44
C ALA A 163 19.15 0.26 3.40
N GLU A 164 18.67 0.93 4.44
CA GLU A 164 17.60 0.41 5.28
C GLU A 164 16.38 0.00 4.41
N ARG A 165 15.72 -1.08 4.83
CA ARG A 165 14.66 -1.71 4.03
C ARG A 165 13.49 -0.74 3.79
N ASN A 166 13.09 -0.60 2.52
CA ASN A 166 12.01 0.28 2.07
C ASN A 166 12.15 1.74 2.54
N SER A 167 13.40 2.21 2.73
CA SER A 167 13.71 3.55 3.26
C SER A 167 13.47 4.68 2.26
N TYR A 168 13.39 4.38 0.99
CA TYR A 168 13.16 5.38 -0.05
C TYR A 168 11.76 5.24 -0.65
N ARG A 169 11.19 6.37 -1.08
CA ARG A 169 9.87 6.40 -1.71
C ARG A 169 9.99 6.87 -3.15
N LEU A 170 9.35 6.14 -4.07
CA LEU A 170 9.25 6.52 -5.48
C LEU A 170 8.51 7.85 -5.65
N PRO A 171 8.71 8.56 -6.76
CA PRO A 171 7.93 9.75 -7.09
C PRO A 171 6.42 9.50 -7.04
N ASN A 172 5.69 10.55 -6.69
CA ASN A 172 4.23 10.48 -6.66
C ASN A 172 3.68 10.29 -8.07
N PHE A 173 2.60 9.54 -8.17
CA PHE A 173 1.86 9.34 -9.41
C PHE A 173 0.65 10.28 -9.44
N HIS A 174 0.38 10.89 -10.59
CA HIS A 174 -0.86 11.58 -10.85
C HIS A 174 -1.28 11.43 -12.30
N ARG A 175 -2.58 11.44 -12.55
CA ARG A 175 -3.17 11.35 -13.88
C ARG A 175 -4.48 12.13 -13.92
N LEU A 176 -4.69 12.85 -15.00
CA LEU A 176 -5.93 13.55 -15.33
C LEU A 176 -6.40 13.06 -16.71
N ASP A 177 -7.63 12.62 -16.78
CA ASP A 177 -8.33 12.19 -17.99
C ASP A 177 -9.52 13.09 -18.26
#